data_4abea42a2bf346b4434bf706711169ce
#
_entry.id   4abea42a2bf346b4434bf706711169ce
#
_cell.length_a   1.000
_cell.length_b   1.000
_cell.length_c   1.000
_cell.angle_alpha   90.00
_cell.angle_beta   90.00
_cell.angle_gamma   90.00
#
_symmetry.space_group_name_H-M   'P 1'
#
loop_
_entity.id
_entity.type
_entity.pdbx_description
1 polymer ?
#
loop_
_entity_poly.entity_id
_entity_poly.type
_entity_poly.pdbx_seq_one_letter_code
_entity_poly.pdbx_strand_id
1 'polypeptide(L)'
;MRALCFQGDLVLRHILFAITIIFLTGCAAALVPYTSDPNQKLSDAYWLFDTKQRALPAQKLILESIEIFKEESNQSGLAKAYVTYAIFLRSYAVDRHAEHYKETGFNSGEIAFNDRYNASIEYLEKSVSIYQEKKEFDNLTNAFLHMGFTYLTDNNVAKGCEMFLKSLEMNKVFITKNPDAKLNLGGYNSYQEYIDNKMQQAKCPA
;
A
#
# COMPACT_ATOMS: atom_id res chain seq x y z
N MET A 1 -66.22 -11.59 -10.08
CA MET A 1 -65.05 -11.07 -10.83
C MET A 1 -64.33 -9.95 -10.06
N ARG A 2 -64.03 -10.08 -8.77
CA ARG A 2 -63.26 -9.04 -7.98
C ARG A 2 -62.03 -9.61 -7.21
N ALA A 3 -61.69 -10.87 -7.34
CA ALA A 3 -60.63 -11.51 -6.58
C ALA A 3 -59.28 -11.58 -7.33
N LEU A 4 -59.22 -11.37 -8.63
CA LEU A 4 -58.02 -11.47 -9.49
C LEU A 4 -57.12 -10.22 -9.55
N CYS A 5 -57.65 -9.04 -9.18
CA CYS A 5 -56.84 -7.80 -9.20
C CYS A 5 -55.92 -7.63 -7.97
N PHE A 6 -56.23 -8.26 -6.85
CA PHE A 6 -55.48 -8.03 -5.60
C PHE A 6 -54.15 -8.85 -5.53
N GLN A 7 -54.06 -9.92 -6.31
CA GLN A 7 -52.87 -10.80 -6.30
C GLN A 7 -51.75 -10.22 -7.19
N GLY A 8 -52.08 -9.46 -8.23
CA GLY A 8 -51.10 -8.82 -9.11
C GLY A 8 -50.29 -7.72 -8.45
N ASP A 9 -50.94 -6.91 -7.59
CA ASP A 9 -50.29 -5.80 -6.89
C ASP A 9 -49.27 -6.28 -5.83
N LEU A 10 -49.55 -7.40 -5.18
CA LEU A 10 -48.65 -7.96 -4.17
C LEU A 10 -47.36 -8.53 -4.80
N VAL A 11 -47.50 -9.22 -5.91
CA VAL A 11 -46.36 -9.77 -6.67
C VAL A 11 -45.51 -8.63 -7.27
N LEU A 12 -46.12 -7.58 -7.82
CA LEU A 12 -45.39 -6.45 -8.38
C LEU A 12 -44.61 -5.68 -7.29
N ARG A 13 -45.18 -5.52 -6.09
CA ARG A 13 -44.48 -4.90 -4.93
C ARG A 13 -43.29 -5.71 -4.48
N HIS A 14 -43.36 -7.06 -4.44
CA HIS A 14 -42.25 -7.91 -4.07
C HIS A 14 -41.14 -7.89 -5.12
N ILE A 15 -41.49 -7.84 -6.42
CA ILE A 15 -40.50 -7.73 -7.52
C ILE A 15 -39.81 -6.37 -7.45
N LEU A 16 -40.52 -5.27 -7.26
CA LEU A 16 -39.94 -3.95 -7.09
C LEU A 16 -39.03 -3.85 -5.86
N PHE A 17 -39.42 -4.45 -4.75
CA PHE A 17 -38.60 -4.49 -3.53
C PHE A 17 -37.33 -5.33 -3.71
N ALA A 18 -37.39 -6.47 -4.39
CA ALA A 18 -36.25 -7.31 -4.72
C ALA A 18 -35.27 -6.60 -5.66
N ILE A 19 -35.76 -5.89 -6.67
CA ILE A 19 -34.94 -5.10 -7.60
C ILE A 19 -34.23 -3.95 -6.84
N THR A 20 -34.91 -3.28 -5.91
CA THR A 20 -34.30 -2.21 -5.12
C THR A 20 -33.17 -2.72 -4.21
N ILE A 21 -33.30 -3.92 -3.64
CA ILE A 21 -32.25 -4.54 -2.81
C ILE A 21 -31.03 -4.88 -3.65
N ILE A 22 -31.20 -5.36 -4.88
CA ILE A 22 -30.08 -5.72 -5.79
C ILE A 22 -29.26 -4.47 -6.18
N PHE A 23 -29.91 -3.30 -6.35
CA PHE A 23 -29.22 -2.05 -6.63
C PHE A 23 -28.46 -1.48 -5.42
N LEU A 24 -28.87 -1.77 -4.19
CA LEU A 24 -28.20 -1.30 -2.97
C LEU A 24 -26.93 -2.08 -2.61
N THR A 25 -26.80 -3.32 -3.04
CA THR A 25 -25.61 -4.14 -2.75
C THR A 25 -24.44 -3.91 -3.73
N GLY A 26 -24.70 -3.27 -4.88
CA GLY A 26 -23.67 -3.00 -5.90
C GLY A 26 -22.80 -1.77 -5.66
N CYS A 27 -23.15 -0.86 -4.75
CA CYS A 27 -22.51 0.46 -4.67
C CYS A 27 -21.28 0.55 -3.74
N ALA A 28 -20.90 -0.49 -3.03
CA ALA A 28 -19.76 -0.42 -2.09
C ALA A 28 -18.38 -0.44 -2.79
N ALA A 29 -18.30 -0.84 -4.05
CA ALA A 29 -17.05 -0.93 -4.80
C ALA A 29 -16.67 0.35 -5.60
N ALA A 30 -17.57 1.32 -5.73
CA ALA A 30 -17.55 2.32 -6.79
C ALA A 30 -17.08 3.73 -6.36
N LEU A 31 -16.06 3.88 -5.52
CA LEU A 31 -15.58 5.21 -5.11
C LEU A 31 -14.21 5.61 -5.69
N VAL A 32 -13.60 4.76 -6.54
CA VAL A 32 -12.37 5.13 -7.25
C VAL A 32 -12.68 5.14 -8.74
N PRO A 33 -12.46 6.26 -9.44
CA PRO A 33 -12.62 6.32 -10.89
C PRO A 33 -11.75 5.26 -11.57
N TYR A 34 -12.28 4.62 -12.62
CA TYR A 34 -11.48 3.68 -13.40
C TYR A 34 -10.31 4.42 -14.07
N THR A 35 -9.12 3.87 -13.96
CA THR A 35 -7.94 4.35 -14.67
C THR A 35 -7.13 3.18 -15.22
N SER A 36 -6.52 3.35 -16.40
CA SER A 36 -5.51 2.44 -16.94
C SER A 36 -4.09 2.83 -16.54
N ASP A 37 -3.88 4.05 -16.02
CA ASP A 37 -2.58 4.52 -15.57
C ASP A 37 -2.14 3.80 -14.27
N PRO A 38 -1.06 3.01 -14.29
CA PRO A 38 -0.59 2.30 -13.11
C PRO A 38 -0.11 3.23 -11.99
N ASN A 39 0.38 4.43 -12.29
CA ASN A 39 0.76 5.39 -11.26
C ASN A 39 -0.46 5.96 -10.54
N GLN A 40 -1.54 6.23 -11.28
CA GLN A 40 -2.79 6.67 -10.67
C GLN A 40 -3.40 5.55 -9.81
N LYS A 41 -3.37 4.29 -10.29
CA LYS A 41 -3.80 3.13 -9.48
C LYS A 41 -3.04 3.04 -8.16
N LEU A 42 -1.72 3.26 -8.14
CA LEU A 42 -0.92 3.25 -6.90
C LEU A 42 -1.31 4.41 -5.97
N SER A 43 -1.55 5.60 -6.51
CA SER A 43 -2.01 6.75 -5.74
C SER A 43 -3.37 6.50 -5.10
N ASP A 44 -4.31 5.98 -5.88
CA ASP A 44 -5.66 5.63 -5.41
C ASP A 44 -5.62 4.51 -4.38
N ALA A 45 -4.77 3.51 -4.57
CA ALA A 45 -4.55 2.43 -3.61
C ALA A 45 -4.03 2.96 -2.27
N TYR A 46 -3.04 3.86 -2.32
CA TYR A 46 -2.50 4.49 -1.12
C TYR A 46 -3.59 5.24 -0.34
N TRP A 47 -4.37 6.08 -1.02
CA TRP A 47 -5.49 6.77 -0.42
C TRP A 47 -6.55 5.82 0.18
N LEU A 48 -6.83 4.70 -0.52
CA LEU A 48 -7.78 3.70 -0.05
C LEU A 48 -7.31 3.03 1.24
N PHE A 49 -6.08 2.55 1.34
CA PHE A 49 -5.65 1.85 2.54
C PHE A 49 -5.23 2.79 3.68
N ASP A 50 -4.62 3.92 3.38
CA ASP A 50 -4.14 4.87 4.38
C ASP A 50 -5.28 5.72 4.95
N THR A 51 -6.09 6.33 4.08
CA THR A 51 -7.12 7.29 4.51
C THR A 51 -8.49 6.62 4.70
N LYS A 52 -8.88 5.73 3.79
CA LYS A 52 -10.23 5.11 3.79
C LYS A 52 -10.29 3.77 4.50
N GLN A 53 -9.16 3.20 4.88
CA GLN A 53 -9.05 1.91 5.56
C GLN A 53 -9.73 0.77 4.78
N ARG A 54 -9.67 0.83 3.43
CA ARG A 54 -10.28 -0.12 2.50
C ARG A 54 -9.21 -1.01 1.87
N ALA A 55 -8.86 -2.09 2.56
CA ALA A 55 -7.74 -2.96 2.19
C ALA A 55 -7.97 -3.69 0.84
N LEU A 56 -9.11 -4.34 0.65
CA LEU A 56 -9.36 -5.19 -0.53
C LEU A 56 -9.25 -4.46 -1.87
N PRO A 57 -9.95 -3.31 -2.09
CA PRO A 57 -9.79 -2.58 -3.33
C PRO A 57 -8.39 -1.96 -3.49
N ALA A 58 -7.72 -1.58 -2.39
CA ALA A 58 -6.34 -1.10 -2.44
C ALA A 58 -5.39 -2.19 -2.95
N GLN A 59 -5.46 -3.39 -2.39
CA GLN A 59 -4.66 -4.53 -2.84
C GLN A 59 -4.84 -4.80 -4.32
N LYS A 60 -6.09 -4.82 -4.79
CA LYS A 60 -6.41 -5.05 -6.21
C LYS A 60 -5.70 -4.05 -7.11
N LEU A 61 -5.77 -2.75 -6.80
CA LEU A 61 -5.13 -1.70 -7.61
C LEU A 61 -3.60 -1.81 -7.61
N ILE A 62 -2.99 -2.20 -6.48
CA ILE A 62 -1.54 -2.40 -6.39
C ILE A 62 -1.12 -3.57 -7.29
N LEU A 63 -1.80 -4.72 -7.20
CA LEU A 63 -1.48 -5.90 -7.99
C LEU A 63 -1.67 -5.64 -9.49
N GLU A 64 -2.75 -4.96 -9.88
CA GLU A 64 -2.94 -4.52 -11.27
C GLU A 64 -1.80 -3.62 -11.75
N SER A 65 -1.32 -2.70 -10.91
CA SER A 65 -0.19 -1.82 -11.26
C SER A 65 1.11 -2.60 -11.45
N ILE A 66 1.37 -3.61 -10.60
CA ILE A 66 2.53 -4.51 -10.72
C ILE A 66 2.50 -5.21 -12.08
N GLU A 67 1.36 -5.77 -12.47
CA GLU A 67 1.26 -6.48 -13.76
C GLU A 67 1.44 -5.52 -14.95
N ILE A 68 0.81 -4.35 -14.94
CA ILE A 68 1.00 -3.36 -16.01
C ILE A 68 2.47 -2.97 -16.13
N PHE A 69 3.16 -2.63 -15.02
CA PHE A 69 4.58 -2.26 -15.09
C PHE A 69 5.50 -3.40 -15.53
N LYS A 70 5.14 -4.67 -15.27
CA LYS A 70 5.85 -5.83 -15.82
C LYS A 70 5.66 -5.93 -17.33
N GLU A 71 4.42 -5.81 -17.81
CA GLU A 71 4.08 -5.85 -19.24
C GLU A 71 4.78 -4.72 -20.01
N GLU A 72 4.83 -3.51 -19.44
CA GLU A 72 5.51 -2.36 -20.00
C GLU A 72 7.06 -2.42 -19.87
N SER A 73 7.60 -3.42 -19.19
CA SER A 73 9.03 -3.49 -18.82
C SER A 73 9.53 -2.25 -18.08
N ASN A 74 8.65 -1.54 -17.38
CA ASN A 74 8.94 -0.32 -16.63
C ASN A 74 9.47 -0.67 -15.23
N GLN A 75 10.79 -0.87 -15.13
CA GLN A 75 11.43 -1.30 -13.89
C GLN A 75 11.28 -0.29 -12.74
N SER A 76 11.41 1.03 -13.00
CA SER A 76 11.22 2.04 -11.93
C SER A 76 9.78 2.09 -11.43
N GLY A 77 8.80 1.97 -12.34
CA GLY A 77 7.38 1.84 -11.98
C GLY A 77 7.12 0.57 -11.17
N LEU A 78 7.70 -0.55 -11.57
CA LEU A 78 7.60 -1.83 -10.86
C LEU A 78 8.18 -1.74 -9.45
N ALA A 79 9.35 -1.14 -9.28
CA ALA A 79 9.95 -0.91 -7.97
C ALA A 79 9.06 -0.05 -7.06
N LYS A 80 8.47 1.02 -7.61
CA LYS A 80 7.50 1.87 -6.90
C LYS A 80 6.27 1.07 -6.46
N ALA A 81 5.75 0.19 -7.33
CA ALA A 81 4.62 -0.67 -6.99
C ALA A 81 4.97 -1.67 -5.88
N TYR A 82 6.19 -2.23 -5.88
CA TYR A 82 6.68 -3.09 -4.80
C TYR A 82 6.77 -2.34 -3.47
N VAL A 83 7.30 -1.12 -3.43
CA VAL A 83 7.30 -0.28 -2.22
C VAL A 83 5.87 -0.06 -1.72
N THR A 84 4.94 0.28 -2.62
CA THR A 84 3.54 0.51 -2.24
C THR A 84 2.89 -0.75 -1.68
N TYR A 85 3.17 -1.92 -2.27
CA TYR A 85 2.64 -3.19 -1.75
C TYR A 85 3.23 -3.54 -0.38
N ALA A 86 4.51 -3.30 -0.18
CA ALA A 86 5.16 -3.49 1.12
C ALA A 86 4.55 -2.61 2.22
N ILE A 87 4.27 -1.34 1.92
CA ILE A 87 3.58 -0.44 2.84
C ILE A 87 2.16 -0.93 3.15
N PHE A 88 1.45 -1.40 2.12
CA PHE A 88 0.12 -1.96 2.25
C PHE A 88 0.10 -3.16 3.20
N LEU A 89 1.02 -4.13 3.02
CA LEU A 89 1.09 -5.36 3.82
C LEU A 89 1.24 -5.09 5.34
N ARG A 90 1.86 -3.99 5.74
CA ARG A 90 2.00 -3.56 7.15
C ARG A 90 1.00 -2.48 7.58
N SER A 91 0.02 -2.13 6.74
CA SER A 91 -0.91 -1.05 7.03
C SER A 91 -1.99 -1.43 8.05
N TYR A 92 -2.49 -0.44 8.77
CA TYR A 92 -3.63 -0.61 9.68
C TYR A 92 -4.90 -1.10 8.95
N ALA A 93 -5.07 -0.78 7.67
CA ALA A 93 -6.17 -1.29 6.87
C ALA A 93 -6.14 -2.82 6.76
N VAL A 94 -4.95 -3.42 6.65
CA VAL A 94 -4.76 -4.88 6.67
C VAL A 94 -5.10 -5.46 8.04
N ASP A 95 -4.66 -4.82 9.13
CA ASP A 95 -4.97 -5.27 10.48
C ASP A 95 -6.49 -5.24 10.76
N ARG A 96 -7.19 -4.22 10.28
CA ARG A 96 -8.66 -4.16 10.38
C ARG A 96 -9.38 -5.27 9.61
N HIS A 97 -8.76 -5.84 8.60
CA HIS A 97 -9.29 -6.93 7.79
C HIS A 97 -8.57 -8.26 8.07
N ALA A 98 -7.97 -8.38 9.26
CA ALA A 98 -7.14 -9.53 9.63
C ALA A 98 -7.85 -10.88 9.50
N GLU A 99 -9.13 -10.99 9.87
CA GLU A 99 -9.89 -12.24 9.74
C GLU A 99 -9.96 -12.70 8.29
N HIS A 100 -10.29 -11.78 7.38
CA HIS A 100 -10.29 -12.09 5.95
C HIS A 100 -8.93 -12.59 5.47
N TYR A 101 -7.84 -11.87 5.79
CA TYR A 101 -6.50 -12.24 5.32
C TYR A 101 -5.92 -13.47 6.01
N LYS A 102 -6.38 -13.83 7.21
CA LYS A 102 -6.04 -15.12 7.84
C LYS A 102 -6.64 -16.31 7.11
N GLU A 103 -7.83 -16.12 6.54
CA GLU A 103 -8.52 -17.18 5.78
C GLU A 103 -8.00 -17.28 4.34
N THR A 104 -7.81 -16.15 3.68
CA THR A 104 -7.53 -16.10 2.23
C THR A 104 -6.07 -15.88 1.86
N GLY A 105 -5.25 -15.39 2.79
CA GLY A 105 -3.93 -14.87 2.48
C GLY A 105 -3.97 -13.61 1.59
N PHE A 106 -2.80 -13.22 1.11
CA PHE A 106 -2.63 -12.16 0.10
C PHE A 106 -2.25 -12.79 -1.23
N ASN A 107 -2.45 -12.06 -2.34
CA ASN A 107 -2.08 -12.49 -3.68
C ASN A 107 -2.56 -13.91 -3.98
N SER A 108 -3.85 -14.16 -3.86
CA SER A 108 -4.48 -15.47 -4.07
C SER A 108 -3.93 -16.60 -3.18
N GLY A 109 -3.49 -16.26 -1.97
CA GLY A 109 -3.02 -17.21 -0.97
C GLY A 109 -1.50 -17.46 -0.98
N GLU A 110 -0.75 -16.83 -1.88
CA GLU A 110 0.72 -16.98 -1.95
C GLU A 110 1.44 -16.48 -0.68
N ILE A 111 0.87 -15.48 0.02
CA ILE A 111 1.42 -14.90 1.24
C ILE A 111 0.43 -15.13 2.38
N ALA A 112 0.83 -15.89 3.39
CA ALA A 112 0.04 -16.06 4.60
C ALA A 112 0.00 -14.76 5.42
N PHE A 113 -1.10 -14.53 6.15
CA PHE A 113 -1.24 -13.33 6.98
C PHE A 113 -0.09 -13.13 7.96
N ASN A 114 0.39 -14.21 8.58
CA ASN A 114 1.49 -14.13 9.55
C ASN A 114 2.84 -13.84 8.92
N ASP A 115 3.02 -14.12 7.63
CA ASP A 115 4.25 -13.88 6.88
C ASP A 115 4.28 -12.50 6.19
N ARG A 116 3.26 -11.68 6.38
CA ARG A 116 3.10 -10.40 5.68
C ARG A 116 4.26 -9.41 5.87
N TYR A 117 4.92 -9.44 7.04
CA TYR A 117 6.07 -8.55 7.30
C TYR A 117 7.31 -9.05 6.58
N ASN A 118 7.55 -10.37 6.55
CA ASN A 118 8.63 -10.96 5.74
C ASN A 118 8.42 -10.66 4.26
N ALA A 119 7.19 -10.86 3.75
CA ALA A 119 6.84 -10.52 2.38
C ALA A 119 7.02 -9.02 2.09
N SER A 120 6.66 -8.13 3.04
CA SER A 120 6.91 -6.69 2.91
C SER A 120 8.40 -6.41 2.72
N ILE A 121 9.27 -7.04 3.51
CA ILE A 121 10.72 -6.90 3.37
C ILE A 121 11.19 -7.40 2.01
N GLU A 122 10.74 -8.57 1.55
CA GLU A 122 11.12 -9.12 0.24
C GLU A 122 10.75 -8.18 -0.92
N TYR A 123 9.56 -7.57 -0.89
CA TYR A 123 9.16 -6.59 -1.90
C TYR A 123 10.02 -5.33 -1.85
N LEU A 124 10.40 -4.86 -0.66
CA LEU A 124 11.33 -3.74 -0.51
C LEU A 124 12.73 -4.09 -1.01
N GLU A 125 13.23 -5.30 -0.77
CA GLU A 125 14.51 -5.77 -1.30
C GLU A 125 14.51 -5.82 -2.83
N LYS A 126 13.43 -6.31 -3.45
CA LYS A 126 13.25 -6.26 -4.91
C LYS A 126 13.29 -4.82 -5.44
N SER A 127 12.64 -3.88 -4.73
CA SER A 127 12.68 -2.46 -5.13
C SER A 127 14.07 -1.86 -4.96
N VAL A 128 14.76 -2.15 -3.85
CA VAL A 128 16.14 -1.70 -3.60
C VAL A 128 17.09 -2.17 -4.71
N SER A 129 17.01 -3.44 -5.12
CA SER A 129 17.82 -3.98 -6.21
C SER A 129 17.66 -3.16 -7.51
N ILE A 130 16.43 -2.87 -7.90
CA ILE A 130 16.12 -2.07 -9.10
C ILE A 130 16.64 -0.63 -8.95
N TYR A 131 16.39 0.01 -7.83
CA TYR A 131 16.80 1.40 -7.61
C TYR A 131 18.32 1.54 -7.50
N GLN A 132 19.03 0.53 -6.97
CA GLN A 132 20.50 0.49 -6.96
C GLN A 132 21.08 0.42 -8.36
N GLU A 133 20.57 -0.48 -9.21
CA GLU A 133 20.98 -0.61 -10.61
C GLU A 133 20.79 0.70 -11.36
N LYS A 134 19.67 1.37 -11.13
CA LYS A 134 19.32 2.65 -11.78
C LYS A 134 19.95 3.88 -11.11
N LYS A 135 20.57 3.74 -9.94
CA LYS A 135 21.15 4.83 -9.14
C LYS A 135 20.09 5.89 -8.72
N GLU A 136 18.89 5.45 -8.45
CA GLU A 136 17.76 6.28 -8.00
C GLU A 136 17.84 6.46 -6.48
N PHE A 137 18.71 7.34 -5.99
CA PHE A 137 19.06 7.48 -4.57
C PHE A 137 17.93 8.04 -3.71
N ASP A 138 17.04 8.86 -4.23
CA ASP A 138 15.83 9.34 -3.58
C ASP A 138 14.87 8.17 -3.30
N ASN A 139 14.65 7.30 -4.26
CA ASN A 139 13.83 6.11 -4.13
C ASN A 139 14.48 5.07 -3.20
N LEU A 140 15.82 4.94 -3.22
CA LEU A 140 16.55 4.12 -2.25
C LEU A 140 16.37 4.63 -0.82
N THR A 141 16.45 5.96 -0.62
CA THR A 141 16.18 6.60 0.67
C THR A 141 14.81 6.15 1.19
N ASN A 142 13.79 6.24 0.36
CA ASN A 142 12.43 5.87 0.73
C ASN A 142 12.25 4.36 0.98
N ALA A 143 12.85 3.50 0.14
CA ALA A 143 12.78 2.05 0.31
C ALA A 143 13.42 1.59 1.63
N PHE A 144 14.62 2.08 1.98
CA PHE A 144 15.27 1.76 3.26
C PHE A 144 14.50 2.33 4.46
N LEU A 145 13.90 3.54 4.33
CA LEU A 145 13.03 4.09 5.36
C LEU A 145 11.86 3.15 5.65
N HIS A 146 11.18 2.64 4.61
CA HIS A 146 10.07 1.73 4.77
C HIS A 146 10.50 0.34 5.27
N MET A 147 11.70 -0.15 4.93
CA MET A 147 12.27 -1.36 5.56
C MET A 147 12.44 -1.14 7.06
N GLY A 148 12.96 0.01 7.47
CA GLY A 148 13.10 0.38 8.88
C GLY A 148 11.76 0.30 9.62
N PHE A 149 10.72 0.91 9.09
CA PHE A 149 9.39 0.84 9.69
C PHE A 149 8.81 -0.58 9.69
N THR A 150 9.04 -1.39 8.65
CA THR A 150 8.55 -2.77 8.61
C THR A 150 9.22 -3.62 9.69
N TYR A 151 10.55 -3.52 9.84
CA TYR A 151 11.25 -4.23 10.91
C TYR A 151 10.81 -3.80 12.31
N LEU A 152 10.54 -2.50 12.53
CA LEU A 152 10.00 -2.05 13.83
C LEU A 152 8.61 -2.61 14.09
N THR A 153 7.75 -2.68 13.08
CA THR A 153 6.40 -3.25 13.21
C THR A 153 6.46 -4.75 13.52
N ASP A 154 7.48 -5.45 13.02
CA ASP A 154 7.79 -6.86 13.30
C ASP A 154 8.63 -7.05 14.58
N ASN A 155 8.73 -6.02 15.44
CA ASN A 155 9.50 -6.01 16.68
C ASN A 155 11.02 -6.26 16.53
N ASN A 156 11.59 -6.11 15.34
CA ASN A 156 13.02 -6.22 15.08
C ASN A 156 13.70 -4.84 15.11
N VAL A 157 13.86 -4.29 16.31
CA VAL A 157 14.39 -2.94 16.51
C VAL A 157 15.79 -2.78 15.92
N ALA A 158 16.68 -3.77 16.11
CA ALA A 158 18.06 -3.68 15.63
C ALA A 158 18.14 -3.51 14.10
N LYS A 159 17.41 -4.33 13.34
CA LYS A 159 17.33 -4.19 11.88
C LYS A 159 16.61 -2.90 11.46
N GLY A 160 15.58 -2.49 12.19
CA GLY A 160 14.89 -1.24 11.94
C GLY A 160 15.84 -0.05 11.99
N CYS A 161 16.66 0.03 13.04
CA CYS A 161 17.67 1.06 13.21
C CYS A 161 18.73 1.04 12.11
N GLU A 162 19.23 -0.14 11.74
CA GLU A 162 20.16 -0.31 10.63
C GLU A 162 19.59 0.25 9.31
N MET A 163 18.34 -0.03 9.02
CA MET A 163 17.69 0.45 7.78
C MET A 163 17.49 1.96 7.80
N PHE A 164 17.20 2.58 8.95
CA PHE A 164 17.15 4.04 9.06
C PHE A 164 18.50 4.69 8.78
N LEU A 165 19.61 4.10 9.24
CA LEU A 165 20.95 4.58 8.92
C LEU A 165 21.26 4.46 7.42
N LYS A 166 20.90 3.34 6.78
CA LYS A 166 21.03 3.17 5.32
C LYS A 166 20.19 4.21 4.56
N SER A 167 18.97 4.46 5.02
CA SER A 167 18.12 5.50 4.44
C SER A 167 18.80 6.87 4.49
N LEU A 168 19.38 7.21 5.64
CA LEU A 168 20.11 8.47 5.82
C LEU A 168 21.34 8.56 4.90
N GLU A 169 22.10 7.46 4.76
CA GLU A 169 23.25 7.40 3.85
C GLU A 169 22.81 7.67 2.39
N MET A 170 21.76 7.00 1.91
CA MET A 170 21.25 7.23 0.54
C MET A 170 20.73 8.64 0.35
N ASN A 171 20.09 9.23 1.36
CA ASN A 171 19.68 10.63 1.31
C ASN A 171 20.87 11.58 1.19
N LYS A 172 21.95 11.37 1.94
CA LYS A 172 23.18 12.17 1.81
C LYS A 172 23.75 12.10 0.39
N VAL A 173 23.78 10.92 -0.23
CA VAL A 173 24.21 10.76 -1.64
C VAL A 173 23.28 11.52 -2.57
N PHE A 174 21.96 11.40 -2.37
CA PHE A 174 20.97 12.10 -3.18
C PHE A 174 21.15 13.62 -3.13
N ILE A 175 21.25 14.22 -1.93
CA ILE A 175 21.41 15.66 -1.75
C ILE A 175 22.75 16.17 -2.30
N THR A 176 23.84 15.38 -2.14
CA THR A 176 25.14 15.74 -2.73
C THR A 176 25.07 15.86 -4.24
N LYS A 177 24.27 15.01 -4.90
CA LYS A 177 24.08 15.05 -6.37
C LYS A 177 23.03 16.06 -6.80
N ASN A 178 22.14 16.47 -5.91
CA ASN A 178 21.00 17.34 -6.19
C ASN A 178 20.91 18.43 -5.11
N PRO A 179 21.86 19.39 -5.03
CA PRO A 179 21.93 20.34 -3.91
C PRO A 179 20.71 21.26 -3.80
N ASP A 180 19.99 21.47 -4.90
CA ASP A 180 18.77 22.31 -4.95
C ASP A 180 17.48 21.51 -4.67
N ALA A 181 17.57 20.21 -4.37
CA ALA A 181 16.41 19.38 -4.12
C ALA A 181 15.68 19.82 -2.85
N LYS A 182 14.37 20.05 -2.97
CA LYS A 182 13.51 20.38 -1.84
C LYS A 182 12.83 19.11 -1.32
N LEU A 183 13.10 18.75 -0.08
CA LEU A 183 12.46 17.63 0.59
C LEU A 183 11.23 18.11 1.37
N ASN A 184 10.12 17.38 1.26
CA ASN A 184 8.98 17.58 2.16
C ASN A 184 9.20 16.76 3.43
N LEU A 185 9.66 17.41 4.48
CA LEU A 185 10.09 16.76 5.73
C LEU A 185 9.05 16.85 6.86
N GLY A 186 7.82 17.27 6.57
CA GLY A 186 6.73 17.25 7.56
C GLY A 186 7.03 18.06 8.83
N GLY A 187 7.77 19.19 8.70
CA GLY A 187 8.11 20.09 9.82
C GLY A 187 9.50 19.90 10.42
N TYR A 188 10.30 18.95 9.93
CA TYR A 188 11.71 18.81 10.32
C TYR A 188 12.59 19.70 9.44
N ASN A 189 13.71 20.23 10.02
CA ASN A 189 14.62 21.10 9.29
C ASN A 189 15.57 20.35 8.36
N SER A 190 15.81 19.05 8.61
CA SER A 190 16.65 18.19 7.80
C SER A 190 16.19 16.74 7.84
N TYR A 191 16.60 15.96 6.84
CA TYR A 191 16.34 14.52 6.83
C TYR A 191 17.10 13.80 7.96
N GLN A 192 18.26 14.31 8.36
CA GLN A 192 18.99 13.83 9.53
C GLN A 192 18.12 13.97 10.79
N GLU A 193 17.57 15.16 11.06
CA GLU A 193 16.71 15.41 12.22
C GLU A 193 15.47 14.48 12.21
N TYR A 194 14.87 14.27 11.03
CA TYR A 194 13.76 13.34 10.87
C TYR A 194 14.16 11.90 11.27
N ILE A 195 15.29 11.40 10.77
CA ILE A 195 15.77 10.04 11.08
C ILE A 195 16.18 9.91 12.55
N ASP A 196 16.89 10.90 13.10
CA ASP A 196 17.28 10.90 14.51
C ASP A 196 16.05 10.81 15.44
N ASN A 197 14.99 11.54 15.11
CA ASN A 197 13.72 11.47 15.82
C ASN A 197 13.09 10.06 15.73
N LYS A 198 13.11 9.42 14.54
CA LYS A 198 12.59 8.05 14.37
C LYS A 198 13.41 7.03 15.14
N MET A 199 14.73 7.16 15.12
CA MET A 199 15.63 6.28 15.88
C MET A 199 15.44 6.46 17.41
N GLN A 200 15.24 7.68 17.88
CA GLN A 200 14.92 7.94 19.28
C GLN A 200 13.59 7.30 19.69
N GLN A 201 12.53 7.49 18.89
CA GLN A 201 11.23 6.87 19.13
C GLN A 201 11.32 5.34 19.17
N ALA A 202 12.13 4.75 18.30
CA ALA A 202 12.38 3.31 18.22
C ALA A 202 13.31 2.79 19.33
N LYS A 203 13.92 3.68 20.14
CA LYS A 203 14.94 3.34 21.15
C LYS A 203 16.14 2.62 20.52
N CYS A 204 16.59 3.11 19.37
CA CYS A 204 17.81 2.60 18.75
C CYS A 204 19.02 2.78 19.70
N PRO A 205 19.92 1.79 19.75
CA PRO A 205 21.17 1.96 20.47
C PRO A 205 21.99 3.13 19.88
N ALA A 206 22.69 3.86 20.74
CA ALA A 206 23.58 4.96 20.35
C ALA A 206 24.82 4.46 19.60
#